data_8e465d2a0a94d6f7e35aff3de5e7742d
#
_entry.id   8e465d2a0a94d6f7e35aff3de5e7742d
#
_cell.length_a   1.000
_cell.length_b   1.000
_cell.length_c   1.000
_cell.angle_alpha   90.00
_cell.angle_beta   90.00
_cell.angle_gamma   90.00
#
_symmetry.space_group_name_H-M   'P 1'
#
loop_
_entity.id
_entity.type
_entity.pdbx_description
1 polymer ?
#
loop_
_entity_poly.entity_id
_entity_poly.type
_entity_poly.pdbx_seq_one_letter_code
_entity_poly.pdbx_strand_id
1 'polypeptide(L)'
;MGACPHGDDPPPTDTPRDDVVRTDANTVALLGAPNVGKSAVFNELTEADADVSNYPGTTVTATVGSVDGRRLVDAPGTYSVSSFSEEERVAREVVLGADAVINVVDATQLDRDLFLTHQLLDMGIPTVVALNVMDEVERDGDEIDIDALEADLGVPVVPTVAVEGEGIADLRQAIDEACAPAATPVEQWFDALPDVDASRREAVLVLEDDRPTLERLTAGDARADGGLPDVELPSLRDSIYEHRRRRVDATVERVREPADDRRTVTDVVDAALLNPLTGTPLALVGVGLVYLFIGDVVAQRLVDVLETEVFGAHYVPWVTGLVETTVPASGWVEPVRFVLINDNLGLLT
;
A
#
# COMPACT_ATOMS: atom_id res chain seq x y z
N MET A 1 -15.68 8.91 68.33
CA MET A 1 -16.66 9.66 67.54
C MET A 1 -15.88 10.57 66.61
N GLY A 2 -15.88 10.34 65.35
CA GLY A 2 -15.16 11.14 64.38
C GLY A 2 -14.94 10.32 63.14
N ALA A 3 -15.83 10.45 62.17
CA ALA A 3 -15.79 9.76 60.90
C ALA A 3 -14.65 10.34 60.05
N CYS A 4 -13.89 9.47 59.39
CA CYS A 4 -12.96 9.80 58.29
C CYS A 4 -13.76 10.12 57.04
N PRO A 5 -13.42 11.18 56.30
CA PRO A 5 -13.87 11.33 54.92
C PRO A 5 -12.96 10.53 53.98
N HIS A 6 -13.56 9.66 53.21
CA HIS A 6 -12.94 9.05 52.05
C HIS A 6 -12.65 10.13 51.00
N GLY A 7 -11.39 10.30 50.67
CA GLY A 7 -10.99 11.02 49.49
C GLY A 7 -11.23 10.13 48.29
N ASP A 8 -12.17 10.51 47.43
CA ASP A 8 -12.30 9.98 46.07
C ASP A 8 -11.17 10.60 45.21
N ASP A 9 -10.07 9.90 45.13
CA ASP A 9 -9.11 10.16 44.05
C ASP A 9 -9.73 9.73 42.76
N PRO A 10 -9.78 10.60 41.72
CA PRO A 10 -10.17 10.18 40.41
C PRO A 10 -9.17 9.14 39.90
N PRO A 11 -9.63 8.12 39.14
CA PRO A 11 -8.74 7.13 38.56
C PRO A 11 -7.72 7.80 37.61
N PRO A 12 -6.48 7.29 37.53
CA PRO A 12 -5.49 7.85 36.64
C PRO A 12 -6.00 7.72 35.21
N THR A 13 -6.21 8.84 34.56
CA THR A 13 -6.50 8.94 33.12
C THR A 13 -5.21 8.82 32.34
N ASP A 14 -4.56 7.66 32.42
CA ASP A 14 -3.58 7.24 31.46
C ASP A 14 -4.31 6.59 30.28
N THR A 15 -4.76 7.41 29.38
CA THR A 15 -5.18 6.94 28.06
C THR A 15 -4.03 7.18 27.10
N PRO A 16 -3.56 6.12 26.37
CA PRO A 16 -2.49 6.24 25.36
C PRO A 16 -2.91 7.07 24.13
N ARG A 17 -3.96 7.85 24.23
CA ARG A 17 -4.61 8.55 23.13
C ARG A 17 -3.91 9.83 22.65
N ASP A 18 -3.07 10.42 23.48
CA ASP A 18 -2.49 11.74 23.19
C ASP A 18 -1.08 11.67 22.58
N ASP A 19 -0.42 10.50 22.61
CA ASP A 19 1.00 10.42 22.27
C ASP A 19 1.27 10.41 20.74
N VAL A 20 0.31 10.04 19.91
CA VAL A 20 0.51 10.03 18.44
C VAL A 20 0.35 11.43 17.82
N VAL A 21 -0.41 12.31 18.49
CA VAL A 21 -0.77 13.66 18.00
C VAL A 21 0.08 14.76 18.66
N ARG A 22 0.93 14.43 19.65
CA ARG A 22 1.80 15.45 20.27
C ARG A 22 2.84 15.90 19.27
N THR A 23 2.69 17.12 18.78
CA THR A 23 3.69 17.89 18.07
C THR A 23 4.79 18.32 19.07
N ASP A 24 5.55 17.35 19.57
CA ASP A 24 6.80 17.67 20.24
C ASP A 24 7.82 18.03 19.16
N ALA A 25 8.55 19.11 19.36
CA ALA A 25 9.63 19.53 18.44
C ALA A 25 10.52 18.33 18.09
N ASN A 26 10.84 18.13 16.79
CA ASN A 26 11.59 17.03 16.18
C ASN A 26 10.78 15.80 15.76
N THR A 27 9.61 15.97 15.17
CA THR A 27 8.86 14.88 14.54
C THR A 27 9.16 14.79 13.04
N VAL A 28 9.58 13.61 12.59
CA VAL A 28 9.78 13.27 11.19
C VAL A 28 8.67 12.31 10.77
N ALA A 29 7.94 12.62 9.70
CA ALA A 29 6.95 11.72 9.14
C ALA A 29 7.55 10.88 8.01
N LEU A 30 7.24 9.60 7.99
CA LEU A 30 7.55 8.71 6.87
C LEU A 30 6.30 8.53 6.03
N LEU A 31 6.37 8.93 4.77
CA LEU A 31 5.26 8.92 3.81
C LEU A 31 5.64 8.17 2.54
N GLY A 32 4.65 7.75 1.79
CA GLY A 32 4.82 7.12 0.49
C GLY A 32 3.59 6.31 0.10
N ALA A 33 3.53 5.94 -1.16
CA ALA A 33 2.45 5.10 -1.68
C ALA A 33 2.42 3.72 -1.00
N PRO A 34 1.33 2.97 -1.10
CA PRO A 34 1.33 1.57 -0.67
C PRO A 34 2.37 0.75 -1.43
N ASN A 35 3.07 -0.14 -0.72
CA ASN A 35 4.05 -1.10 -1.25
C ASN A 35 5.37 -0.52 -1.82
N VAL A 36 5.71 0.74 -1.54
CA VAL A 36 6.99 1.36 -1.95
C VAL A 36 8.18 0.96 -1.06
N GLY A 37 7.98 0.06 -0.11
CA GLY A 37 9.04 -0.33 0.85
C GLY A 37 9.12 0.55 2.10
N LYS A 38 8.09 1.36 2.38
CA LYS A 38 8.05 2.29 3.52
C LYS A 38 8.35 1.61 4.86
N SER A 39 7.74 0.45 5.14
CA SER A 39 7.99 -0.30 6.37
C SER A 39 9.40 -0.87 6.45
N ALA A 40 10.06 -1.18 5.32
CA ALA A 40 11.46 -1.58 5.30
C ALA A 40 12.35 -0.40 5.68
N VAL A 41 12.13 0.76 5.06
CA VAL A 41 12.84 2.02 5.41
C VAL A 41 12.65 2.36 6.89
N PHE A 42 11.42 2.23 7.41
CA PHE A 42 11.13 2.48 8.82
C PHE A 42 11.94 1.59 9.75
N ASN A 43 11.93 0.27 9.48
CA ASN A 43 12.63 -0.71 10.31
C ASN A 43 14.15 -0.50 10.31
N GLU A 44 14.73 -0.13 9.17
CA GLU A 44 16.17 0.12 9.02
C GLU A 44 16.61 1.46 9.65
N LEU A 45 15.71 2.45 9.67
CA LEU A 45 16.00 3.74 10.31
C LEU A 45 15.84 3.71 11.82
N THR A 46 14.88 2.91 12.34
CA THR A 46 14.53 2.92 13.75
C THR A 46 15.41 1.99 14.58
N GLU A 47 15.74 2.43 15.78
CA GLU A 47 16.30 1.57 16.81
C GLU A 47 15.18 0.67 17.40
N ALA A 48 15.53 -0.43 18.04
CA ALA A 48 14.71 -1.62 18.35
C ALA A 48 13.35 -1.43 19.07
N ASP A 49 12.90 -0.23 19.36
CA ASP A 49 11.65 0.04 20.11
C ASP A 49 10.63 0.80 19.24
N ALA A 50 9.95 0.08 18.34
CA ALA A 50 8.83 0.64 17.60
C ALA A 50 7.51 0.33 18.32
N ASP A 51 6.75 1.37 18.68
CA ASP A 51 5.41 1.23 19.24
C ASP A 51 4.35 1.31 18.13
N VAL A 52 3.56 0.26 18.01
CA VAL A 52 2.42 0.22 17.08
C VAL A 52 1.16 0.62 17.83
N SER A 53 0.51 1.70 17.42
CA SER A 53 -0.75 2.13 17.99
C SER A 53 -1.78 2.54 16.93
N ASN A 54 -3.07 2.43 17.26
CA ASN A 54 -4.11 2.97 16.41
C ASN A 54 -4.13 4.49 16.51
N TYR A 55 -4.26 5.17 15.37
CA TYR A 55 -4.42 6.62 15.35
C TYR A 55 -5.74 7.01 16.06
N PRO A 56 -5.73 8.05 16.92
CA PRO A 56 -6.89 8.38 17.73
C PRO A 56 -8.18 8.56 16.93
N GLY A 57 -9.21 7.78 17.28
CA GLY A 57 -10.54 7.87 16.64
C GLY A 57 -10.69 7.15 15.30
N THR A 58 -9.70 6.34 14.90
CA THR A 58 -9.72 5.57 13.64
C THR A 58 -9.37 4.10 13.87
N THR A 59 -9.59 3.28 12.83
CA THR A 59 -9.08 1.90 12.77
C THR A 59 -7.68 1.82 12.13
N VAL A 60 -7.15 2.95 11.69
CA VAL A 60 -5.87 3.04 10.99
C VAL A 60 -4.72 3.01 11.98
N THR A 61 -3.75 2.17 11.73
CA THR A 61 -2.53 2.01 12.54
C THR A 61 -1.46 3.00 12.07
N ALA A 62 -0.80 3.65 13.03
CA ALA A 62 0.44 4.37 12.83
C ALA A 62 1.52 3.73 13.71
N THR A 63 2.73 3.60 13.17
CA THR A 63 3.88 3.08 13.93
C THR A 63 4.78 4.26 14.29
N VAL A 64 5.22 4.28 15.53
CA VAL A 64 6.09 5.34 16.02
C VAL A 64 7.40 4.71 16.46
N GLY A 65 8.51 5.28 16.00
CA GLY A 65 9.86 4.88 16.38
C GLY A 65 10.72 6.09 16.70
N SER A 66 12.01 5.86 16.89
CA SER A 66 13.00 6.91 17.13
C SER A 66 14.17 6.77 16.17
N VAL A 67 14.65 7.90 15.63
CA VAL A 67 15.85 8.01 14.81
C VAL A 67 16.66 9.21 15.27
N ASP A 68 17.88 8.99 15.74
CA ASP A 68 18.79 10.03 16.25
C ASP A 68 18.15 11.02 17.24
N GLY A 69 17.31 10.48 18.15
CA GLY A 69 16.59 11.28 19.16
C GLY A 69 15.39 12.06 18.61
N ARG A 70 15.02 11.85 17.33
CA ARG A 70 13.80 12.37 16.72
C ARG A 70 12.73 11.31 16.72
N ARG A 71 11.50 11.74 16.80
CA ARG A 71 10.34 10.87 16.66
C ARG A 71 10.09 10.61 15.19
N LEU A 72 10.10 9.35 14.77
CA LEU A 72 9.72 8.92 13.42
C LEU A 72 8.33 8.32 13.46
N VAL A 73 7.41 8.87 12.65
CA VAL A 73 6.03 8.42 12.56
C VAL A 73 5.79 7.82 11.18
N ASP A 74 5.56 6.50 11.12
CA ASP A 74 5.16 5.82 9.89
C ASP A 74 3.68 6.06 9.62
N ALA A 75 3.39 6.91 8.63
CA ALA A 75 2.02 7.19 8.22
C ALA A 75 1.48 6.06 7.31
N PRO A 76 0.16 5.89 7.25
CA PRO A 76 -0.46 4.97 6.29
C PRO A 76 -0.03 5.26 4.85
N GLY A 77 0.07 4.21 4.03
CA GLY A 77 0.40 4.37 2.61
C GLY A 77 -0.66 5.17 1.87
N THR A 78 -0.23 6.24 1.19
CA THR A 78 -1.15 7.12 0.47
C THR A 78 -0.51 7.67 -0.80
N TYR A 79 -1.32 7.98 -1.80
CA TYR A 79 -0.90 8.66 -3.02
C TYR A 79 -1.09 10.19 -2.95
N SER A 80 -1.79 10.67 -1.93
CA SER A 80 -2.10 12.09 -1.73
C SER A 80 -2.44 12.33 -0.26
N VAL A 81 -2.19 13.54 0.23
CA VAL A 81 -2.62 13.99 1.57
C VAL A 81 -3.95 14.74 1.54
N SER A 82 -4.60 14.83 0.39
CA SER A 82 -5.97 15.39 0.26
C SER A 82 -6.97 14.32 0.70
N SER A 83 -7.80 14.61 1.71
CA SER A 83 -8.53 13.58 2.46
C SER A 83 -9.81 13.11 1.79
N PHE A 84 -9.75 11.91 1.20
CA PHE A 84 -10.93 11.15 0.73
C PHE A 84 -11.15 9.84 1.51
N SER A 85 -10.06 9.25 2.03
CA SER A 85 -10.08 8.03 2.85
C SER A 85 -9.67 8.31 4.29
N GLU A 86 -9.86 7.33 5.18
CA GLU A 86 -9.37 7.43 6.56
C GLU A 86 -7.84 7.45 6.60
N GLU A 87 -7.19 6.67 5.74
CA GLU A 87 -5.74 6.63 5.61
C GLU A 87 -5.16 7.98 5.19
N GLU A 88 -5.76 8.61 4.17
CA GLU A 88 -5.35 9.95 3.71
C GLU A 88 -5.56 11.01 4.79
N ARG A 89 -6.64 10.92 5.58
CA ARG A 89 -6.88 11.81 6.71
C ARG A 89 -5.80 11.68 7.77
N VAL A 90 -5.41 10.45 8.13
CA VAL A 90 -4.34 10.20 9.10
C VAL A 90 -3.01 10.70 8.54
N ALA A 91 -2.68 10.39 7.29
CA ALA A 91 -1.46 10.88 6.65
C ALA A 91 -1.40 12.41 6.63
N ARG A 92 -2.50 13.09 6.32
CA ARG A 92 -2.61 14.56 6.37
C ARG A 92 -2.32 15.10 7.77
N GLU A 93 -2.95 14.54 8.81
CA GLU A 93 -2.75 15.00 10.19
C GLU A 93 -1.29 14.81 10.63
N VAL A 94 -0.67 13.68 10.27
CA VAL A 94 0.76 13.44 10.52
C VAL A 94 1.63 14.47 9.81
N VAL A 95 1.36 14.75 8.52
CA VAL A 95 2.10 15.75 7.73
C VAL A 95 1.96 17.15 8.29
N LEU A 96 0.75 17.55 8.70
CA LEU A 96 0.53 18.88 9.26
C LEU A 96 1.29 19.09 10.59
N GLY A 97 1.50 18.01 11.34
CA GLY A 97 2.23 18.04 12.62
C GLY A 97 3.73 17.75 12.52
N ALA A 98 4.25 17.34 11.35
CA ALA A 98 5.65 16.99 11.20
C ALA A 98 6.55 18.22 10.93
N ASP A 99 7.78 18.19 11.45
CA ASP A 99 8.81 19.19 11.16
C ASP A 99 9.48 18.90 9.81
N ALA A 100 9.66 17.62 9.46
CA ALA A 100 10.20 17.16 8.20
C ALA A 100 9.50 15.86 7.75
N VAL A 101 9.63 15.54 6.47
CA VAL A 101 9.07 14.34 5.86
C VAL A 101 10.16 13.58 5.11
N ILE A 102 10.22 12.28 5.34
CA ILE A 102 10.88 11.33 4.44
C ILE A 102 9.81 10.78 3.50
N ASN A 103 9.89 11.13 2.24
CA ASN A 103 8.97 10.60 1.23
C ASN A 103 9.61 9.42 0.50
N VAL A 104 9.09 8.21 0.73
CA VAL A 104 9.55 6.99 0.06
C VAL A 104 8.88 6.88 -1.29
N VAL A 105 9.70 6.85 -2.33
CA VAL A 105 9.30 6.79 -3.75
C VAL A 105 9.82 5.49 -4.34
N ASP A 106 8.99 4.76 -5.03
CA ASP A 106 9.38 3.58 -5.81
C ASP A 106 10.02 4.04 -7.13
N ALA A 107 11.31 3.77 -7.27
CA ALA A 107 12.10 4.16 -8.44
C ALA A 107 11.55 3.59 -9.76
N THR A 108 10.87 2.44 -9.70
CA THR A 108 10.22 1.83 -10.88
C THR A 108 8.91 2.52 -11.26
N GLN A 109 8.32 3.34 -10.36
CA GLN A 109 7.01 3.96 -10.48
C GLN A 109 7.03 5.48 -10.27
N LEU A 110 8.07 6.16 -10.76
CA LEU A 110 8.27 7.60 -10.57
C LEU A 110 7.06 8.44 -10.97
N ASP A 111 6.44 8.12 -12.10
CA ASP A 111 5.29 8.83 -12.65
C ASP A 111 4.07 8.82 -11.72
N ARG A 112 3.94 7.81 -10.90
CA ARG A 112 2.89 7.68 -9.89
C ARG A 112 3.27 8.37 -8.58
N ASP A 113 4.45 8.09 -8.07
CA ASP A 113 4.82 8.39 -6.69
C ASP A 113 5.33 9.83 -6.50
N LEU A 114 5.91 10.45 -7.54
CA LEU A 114 6.32 11.85 -7.50
C LEU A 114 5.15 12.83 -7.37
N PHE A 115 3.91 12.37 -7.60
CA PHE A 115 2.74 13.23 -7.37
C PHE A 115 2.62 13.65 -5.91
N LEU A 116 2.79 12.71 -4.98
CA LEU A 116 2.83 13.00 -3.54
C LEU A 116 4.02 13.89 -3.19
N THR A 117 5.20 13.62 -3.76
CA THR A 117 6.39 14.46 -3.57
C THR A 117 6.08 15.92 -3.92
N HIS A 118 5.57 16.17 -5.12
CA HIS A 118 5.22 17.54 -5.54
C HIS A 118 4.15 18.17 -4.65
N GLN A 119 3.21 17.39 -4.10
CA GLN A 119 2.21 17.91 -3.16
C GLN A 119 2.87 18.39 -1.86
N LEU A 120 3.80 17.60 -1.29
CA LEU A 120 4.55 17.99 -0.10
C LEU A 120 5.38 19.25 -0.33
N LEU A 121 6.03 19.35 -1.49
CA LEU A 121 6.80 20.54 -1.89
C LEU A 121 5.91 21.77 -2.05
N ASP A 122 4.74 21.61 -2.66
CA ASP A 122 3.74 22.69 -2.80
C ASP A 122 3.27 23.20 -1.42
N MET A 123 3.14 22.29 -0.45
CA MET A 123 2.81 22.62 0.95
C MET A 123 3.98 23.28 1.71
N GLY A 124 5.17 23.35 1.12
CA GLY A 124 6.36 23.94 1.74
C GLY A 124 6.88 23.12 2.92
N ILE A 125 6.76 21.80 2.86
CA ILE A 125 7.21 20.90 3.91
C ILE A 125 8.66 20.53 3.66
N PRO A 126 9.56 20.66 4.67
CA PRO A 126 10.91 20.15 4.56
C PRO A 126 10.88 18.65 4.25
N THR A 127 11.44 18.26 3.10
CA THR A 127 11.30 16.90 2.57
C THR A 127 12.67 16.36 2.16
N VAL A 128 12.85 15.06 2.39
CA VAL A 128 13.90 14.23 1.79
C VAL A 128 13.21 13.11 1.03
N VAL A 129 13.67 12.82 -0.16
CA VAL A 129 13.16 11.71 -0.97
C VAL A 129 14.06 10.49 -0.76
N ALA A 130 13.48 9.38 -0.28
CA ALA A 130 14.10 8.07 -0.31
C ALA A 130 13.66 7.38 -1.60
N LEU A 131 14.53 7.36 -2.61
CA LEU A 131 14.28 6.73 -3.90
C LEU A 131 14.61 5.24 -3.76
N ASN A 132 13.60 4.44 -3.47
CA ASN A 132 13.73 3.04 -3.09
C ASN A 132 13.52 2.09 -4.28
N VAL A 133 13.93 0.82 -4.10
CA VAL A 133 13.83 -0.24 -5.12
C VAL A 133 14.78 0.01 -6.30
N MET A 134 15.94 0.64 -6.04
CA MET A 134 16.94 0.93 -7.07
C MET A 134 17.54 -0.32 -7.72
N ASP A 135 17.59 -1.44 -6.99
CA ASP A 135 18.03 -2.74 -7.50
C ASP A 135 17.17 -3.27 -8.66
N GLU A 136 15.88 -2.94 -8.67
CA GLU A 136 14.99 -3.31 -9.78
C GLU A 136 15.24 -2.45 -11.02
N VAL A 137 15.49 -1.16 -10.84
CA VAL A 137 15.82 -0.23 -11.92
C VAL A 137 17.12 -0.68 -12.61
N GLU A 138 18.17 -0.97 -11.82
CA GLU A 138 19.45 -1.47 -12.33
C GLU A 138 19.32 -2.83 -13.04
N ARG A 139 18.52 -3.74 -12.46
CA ARG A 139 18.25 -5.05 -13.06
C ARG A 139 17.54 -4.95 -14.40
N ASP A 140 16.62 -4.01 -14.55
CA ASP A 140 15.89 -3.78 -15.79
C ASP A 140 16.74 -3.00 -16.82
N GLY A 141 17.89 -2.46 -16.37
CA GLY A 141 18.85 -1.73 -17.19
C GLY A 141 18.47 -0.28 -17.44
N ASP A 142 17.45 0.21 -16.73
CA ASP A 142 17.09 1.62 -16.73
C ASP A 142 18.10 2.41 -15.88
N GLU A 143 18.27 3.68 -16.19
CA GLU A 143 19.08 4.61 -15.39
C GLU A 143 18.22 5.80 -14.97
N ILE A 144 18.40 6.25 -13.74
CA ILE A 144 17.77 7.47 -13.21
C ILE A 144 18.87 8.45 -12.85
N ASP A 145 18.85 9.62 -13.46
CA ASP A 145 19.74 10.73 -13.11
C ASP A 145 19.30 11.36 -11.78
N ILE A 146 19.94 10.89 -10.69
CA ILE A 146 19.66 11.33 -9.32
C ILE A 146 19.95 12.83 -9.15
N ASP A 147 21.06 13.32 -9.72
CA ASP A 147 21.46 14.73 -9.62
C ASP A 147 20.43 15.64 -10.33
N ALA A 148 19.95 15.21 -11.48
CA ALA A 148 18.89 15.92 -12.19
C ALA A 148 17.55 15.89 -11.44
N LEU A 149 17.21 14.75 -10.80
CA LEU A 149 15.99 14.62 -9.98
C LEU A 149 16.07 15.53 -8.76
N GLU A 150 17.19 15.54 -8.05
CA GLU A 150 17.43 16.41 -6.91
C GLU A 150 17.36 17.90 -7.31
N ALA A 151 17.98 18.26 -8.42
CA ALA A 151 17.93 19.63 -8.95
C ALA A 151 16.51 20.06 -9.36
N ASP A 152 15.71 19.15 -9.90
CA ASP A 152 14.33 19.42 -10.34
C ASP A 152 13.34 19.55 -9.18
N LEU A 153 13.49 18.72 -8.16
CA LEU A 153 12.68 18.75 -6.95
C LEU A 153 13.12 19.84 -5.98
N GLY A 154 14.42 20.20 -5.96
CA GLY A 154 15.02 21.17 -5.05
C GLY A 154 15.10 20.67 -3.60
N VAL A 155 15.17 19.36 -3.40
CA VAL A 155 15.27 18.68 -2.10
C VAL A 155 16.21 17.47 -2.23
N PRO A 156 16.87 17.01 -1.15
CA PRO A 156 17.75 15.86 -1.20
C PRO A 156 17.04 14.60 -1.69
N VAL A 157 17.71 13.84 -2.56
CA VAL A 157 17.24 12.56 -3.09
C VAL A 157 18.28 11.49 -2.80
N VAL A 158 17.91 10.48 -2.03
CA VAL A 158 18.82 9.41 -1.61
C VAL A 158 18.35 8.09 -2.23
N PRO A 159 19.17 7.48 -3.13
CA PRO A 159 18.89 6.15 -3.65
C PRO A 159 19.02 5.10 -2.53
N THR A 160 18.06 4.19 -2.46
CA THR A 160 17.99 3.15 -1.42
C THR A 160 17.56 1.80 -1.96
N VAL A 161 18.07 0.73 -1.33
CA VAL A 161 17.52 -0.62 -1.38
C VAL A 161 17.21 -1.04 0.06
N ALA A 162 16.05 -0.61 0.56
CA ALA A 162 15.75 -0.68 1.98
C ALA A 162 15.76 -2.12 2.54
N VAL A 163 15.39 -3.12 1.73
CA VAL A 163 15.41 -4.54 2.14
C VAL A 163 16.84 -5.09 2.35
N GLU A 164 17.85 -4.43 1.80
CA GLU A 164 19.27 -4.76 1.93
C GLU A 164 20.01 -3.79 2.85
N GLY A 165 19.33 -2.73 3.32
CA GLY A 165 19.91 -1.68 4.16
C GLY A 165 20.79 -0.69 3.38
N GLU A 166 20.81 -0.77 2.04
CA GLU A 166 21.63 0.13 1.22
C GLU A 166 21.03 1.54 1.18
N GLY A 167 21.86 2.58 1.26
CA GLY A 167 21.48 3.98 1.25
C GLY A 167 20.86 4.49 2.56
N ILE A 168 20.57 3.63 3.54
CA ILE A 168 19.90 4.03 4.79
C ILE A 168 20.76 4.96 5.65
N ALA A 169 22.09 4.75 5.66
CA ALA A 169 23.00 5.63 6.40
C ALA A 169 23.02 7.05 5.80
N ASP A 170 23.00 7.15 4.48
CA ASP A 170 22.97 8.42 3.76
C ASP A 170 21.57 9.08 3.93
N LEU A 171 20.50 8.30 3.89
CA LEU A 171 19.15 8.78 4.16
C LEU A 171 19.03 9.36 5.59
N ARG A 172 19.61 8.69 6.58
CA ARG A 172 19.66 9.17 7.96
C ARG A 172 20.36 10.53 8.07
N GLN A 173 21.47 10.70 7.38
CA GLN A 173 22.18 11.97 7.34
C GLN A 173 21.39 13.06 6.60
N ALA A 174 20.73 12.70 5.50
CA ALA A 174 19.93 13.62 4.68
C ALA A 174 18.71 14.19 5.42
N ILE A 175 18.25 13.56 6.52
CA ILE A 175 17.18 14.12 7.36
C ILE A 175 17.55 15.49 7.92
N ASP A 176 18.84 15.72 8.23
CA ASP A 176 19.35 17.01 8.71
C ASP A 176 19.38 18.08 7.61
N GLU A 177 19.40 17.65 6.36
CA GLU A 177 19.42 18.49 5.16
C GLU A 177 18.03 18.71 4.57
N ALA A 178 16.98 18.15 5.20
CA ALA A 178 15.60 18.29 4.74
C ALA A 178 15.26 19.75 4.53
N CYS A 179 14.78 20.08 3.35
CA CYS A 179 14.42 21.43 2.96
C CYS A 179 13.12 21.48 2.15
N ALA A 180 12.60 22.68 1.95
CA ALA A 180 11.47 22.92 1.09
C ALA A 180 11.85 24.00 0.09
N PRO A 181 11.38 23.93 -1.17
CA PRO A 181 11.62 24.98 -2.13
C PRO A 181 10.99 26.29 -1.65
N ALA A 182 11.70 27.39 -1.86
CA ALA A 182 11.26 28.73 -1.41
C ALA A 182 9.92 29.16 -2.03
N ALA A 183 9.67 28.74 -3.27
CA ALA A 183 8.43 28.97 -3.98
C ALA A 183 8.11 27.79 -4.91
N THR A 184 6.83 27.51 -5.09
CA THR A 184 6.34 26.55 -6.08
C THR A 184 5.24 27.17 -6.94
N PRO A 185 4.95 26.60 -8.12
CA PRO A 185 3.93 27.14 -9.01
C PRO A 185 2.52 27.20 -8.42
N VAL A 186 2.25 26.47 -7.32
CA VAL A 186 0.94 26.52 -6.65
C VAL A 186 0.59 27.91 -6.11
N GLU A 187 1.58 28.73 -5.82
CA GLU A 187 1.39 30.07 -5.24
C GLU A 187 0.59 31.01 -6.15
N GLN A 188 0.58 30.77 -7.46
CA GLN A 188 -0.25 31.53 -8.41
C GLN A 188 -1.76 31.46 -8.10
N TRP A 189 -2.20 30.48 -7.31
CA TRP A 189 -3.60 30.33 -6.93
C TRP A 189 -3.90 30.83 -5.51
N PHE A 190 -2.92 31.29 -4.75
CA PHE A 190 -3.15 31.77 -3.38
C PHE A 190 -4.05 32.99 -3.30
N ASP A 191 -4.09 33.85 -4.35
CA ASP A 191 -5.00 34.98 -4.44
C ASP A 191 -6.49 34.57 -4.51
N ALA A 192 -6.78 33.30 -4.82
CA ALA A 192 -8.15 32.77 -4.83
C ALA A 192 -8.61 32.24 -3.45
N LEU A 193 -7.71 32.22 -2.45
CA LEU A 193 -8.07 31.81 -1.09
C LEU A 193 -8.96 32.90 -0.43
N PRO A 194 -9.87 32.46 0.45
CA PRO A 194 -10.56 33.41 1.34
C PRO A 194 -9.54 34.09 2.26
N ASP A 195 -9.93 35.26 2.80
CA ASP A 195 -9.12 36.01 3.77
C ASP A 195 -9.13 35.25 5.14
N VAL A 196 -8.33 34.18 5.22
CA VAL A 196 -8.14 33.35 6.41
C VAL A 196 -6.66 33.27 6.73
N ASP A 197 -6.36 33.29 8.02
CA ASP A 197 -4.97 33.08 8.51
C ASP A 197 -4.60 31.59 8.38
N ALA A 198 -4.14 31.22 7.20
CA ALA A 198 -3.75 29.85 6.87
C ALA A 198 -2.25 29.75 6.65
N SER A 199 -1.62 28.74 7.25
CA SER A 199 -0.26 28.35 6.89
C SER A 199 -0.21 27.88 5.41
N ARG A 200 0.98 27.92 4.79
CA ARG A 200 1.14 27.42 3.40
C ARG A 200 0.63 26.00 3.22
N ARG A 201 0.84 25.13 4.20
CA ARG A 201 0.35 23.75 4.22
C ARG A 201 -1.17 23.70 4.12
N GLU A 202 -1.84 24.47 4.95
CA GLU A 202 -3.31 24.57 4.99
C GLU A 202 -3.87 25.25 3.75
N ALA A 203 -3.19 26.28 3.25
CA ALA A 203 -3.57 26.98 2.03
C ALA A 203 -3.67 26.03 0.83
N VAL A 204 -2.68 25.18 0.63
CA VAL A 204 -2.69 24.17 -0.45
C VAL A 204 -3.84 23.18 -0.27
N LEU A 205 -4.10 22.71 0.95
CA LEU A 205 -5.22 21.79 1.22
C LEU A 205 -6.58 22.44 0.93
N VAL A 206 -6.76 23.71 1.31
CA VAL A 206 -7.98 24.46 1.02
C VAL A 206 -8.18 24.62 -0.49
N LEU A 207 -7.13 24.93 -1.24
CA LEU A 207 -7.18 25.02 -2.70
C LEU A 207 -7.54 23.68 -3.36
N GLU A 208 -7.21 22.56 -2.71
CA GLU A 208 -7.56 21.21 -3.14
C GLU A 208 -8.93 20.74 -2.63
N ASP A 209 -9.77 21.65 -2.13
CA ASP A 209 -11.13 21.41 -1.61
C ASP A 209 -11.16 20.51 -0.36
N ASP A 210 -10.12 20.60 0.51
CA ASP A 210 -10.11 19.91 1.79
C ASP A 210 -11.06 20.61 2.78
N ARG A 211 -12.31 20.17 2.81
CA ARG A 211 -13.37 20.73 3.64
C ARG A 211 -13.05 20.76 5.13
N PRO A 212 -12.48 19.68 5.75
CA PRO A 212 -12.14 19.73 7.17
C PRO A 212 -11.13 20.81 7.53
N THR A 213 -10.15 21.08 6.68
CA THR A 213 -9.17 22.17 6.91
C THR A 213 -9.85 23.53 6.79
N LEU A 214 -10.71 23.73 5.79
CA LEU A 214 -11.47 24.96 5.64
C LEU A 214 -12.40 25.22 6.83
N GLU A 215 -13.15 24.21 7.27
CA GLU A 215 -14.04 24.31 8.44
C GLU A 215 -13.27 24.67 9.71
N ARG A 216 -12.09 24.10 9.91
CA ARG A 216 -11.24 24.42 11.05
C ARG A 216 -10.74 25.86 11.03
N LEU A 217 -10.29 26.36 9.88
CA LEU A 217 -9.79 27.72 9.71
C LEU A 217 -10.91 28.75 9.90
N THR A 218 -12.10 28.46 9.42
CA THR A 218 -13.26 29.37 9.54
C THR A 218 -13.97 29.30 10.88
N ALA A 219 -13.83 28.21 11.64
CA ALA A 219 -14.46 28.05 12.97
C ALA A 219 -13.98 29.10 14.00
N GLY A 220 -12.80 29.70 13.80
CA GLY A 220 -12.30 30.81 14.60
C GLY A 220 -13.07 32.13 14.39
N ASP A 221 -13.55 32.39 13.20
CA ASP A 221 -14.26 33.61 12.79
C ASP A 221 -15.77 33.54 12.93
N ALA A 222 -16.34 32.34 13.09
CA ALA A 222 -17.79 32.10 13.19
C ALA A 222 -18.47 32.68 14.47
N ARG A 223 -17.83 33.60 15.18
CA ARG A 223 -18.38 34.20 16.41
C ARG A 223 -19.36 35.35 16.18
N ALA A 224 -19.65 35.76 14.95
CA ALA A 224 -20.52 36.91 14.72
C ALA A 224 -21.93 36.57 14.23
N ASP A 225 -22.20 35.59 13.42
CA ASP A 225 -23.57 35.20 13.02
C ASP A 225 -23.58 33.79 12.36
N GLY A 226 -23.84 32.81 13.14
CA GLY A 226 -24.63 31.56 12.89
C GLY A 226 -24.47 30.77 11.57
N GLY A 227 -23.47 30.96 10.74
CA GLY A 227 -23.29 30.17 9.51
C GLY A 227 -21.85 30.26 9.02
N LEU A 228 -21.31 29.12 8.56
CA LEU A 228 -20.14 29.13 7.67
C LEU A 228 -20.40 30.13 6.56
N PRO A 229 -19.48 31.06 6.26
CA PRO A 229 -19.62 31.87 5.07
C PRO A 229 -19.82 30.91 3.90
N ASP A 230 -20.83 31.20 3.07
CA ASP A 230 -21.09 30.44 1.83
C ASP A 230 -20.01 30.86 0.80
N VAL A 231 -18.75 30.48 1.15
CA VAL A 231 -17.60 30.72 0.30
C VAL A 231 -17.64 29.64 -0.77
N GLU A 232 -18.24 30.00 -1.90
CA GLU A 232 -18.02 29.24 -3.13
C GLU A 232 -16.53 29.35 -3.46
N LEU A 233 -15.71 28.50 -2.83
CA LEU A 233 -14.33 28.29 -3.30
C LEU A 233 -14.45 27.71 -4.71
N PRO A 234 -13.98 28.43 -5.74
CA PRO A 234 -13.87 27.81 -7.04
C PRO A 234 -13.00 26.57 -6.85
N SER A 235 -13.49 25.38 -7.23
CA SER A 235 -12.71 24.16 -7.20
C SER A 235 -11.54 24.33 -8.16
N LEU A 236 -10.40 24.79 -7.64
CA LEU A 236 -9.13 24.89 -8.36
C LEU A 236 -8.40 23.55 -8.38
N ARG A 237 -8.96 22.58 -7.65
CA ARG A 237 -8.39 21.26 -7.48
C ARG A 237 -7.98 20.62 -8.80
N ASP A 238 -8.90 20.57 -9.77
CA ASP A 238 -8.61 19.91 -11.06
C ASP A 238 -7.45 20.62 -11.79
N SER A 239 -7.40 21.96 -11.73
CA SER A 239 -6.31 22.74 -12.32
C SER A 239 -4.96 22.49 -11.63
N ILE A 240 -4.97 22.38 -10.30
CA ILE A 240 -3.77 22.11 -9.50
C ILE A 240 -3.29 20.67 -9.77
N TYR A 241 -4.20 19.71 -9.82
CA TYR A 241 -3.89 18.31 -10.10
C TYR A 241 -3.31 18.14 -11.51
N GLU A 242 -3.93 18.77 -12.51
CA GLU A 242 -3.42 18.73 -13.89
C GLU A 242 -2.04 19.39 -13.99
N HIS A 243 -1.84 20.51 -13.31
CA HIS A 243 -0.55 21.18 -13.29
C HIS A 243 0.52 20.35 -12.62
N ARG A 244 0.21 19.73 -11.47
CA ARG A 244 1.13 18.84 -10.75
C ARG A 244 1.45 17.62 -11.61
N ARG A 245 0.46 17.04 -12.29
CA ARG A 245 0.68 15.90 -13.18
C ARG A 245 1.64 16.23 -14.31
N ARG A 246 1.47 17.40 -14.95
CA ARG A 246 2.40 17.85 -16.00
C ARG A 246 3.83 18.05 -15.46
N ARG A 247 3.99 18.51 -14.22
CA ARG A 247 5.32 18.61 -13.59
C ARG A 247 5.94 17.24 -13.40
N VAL A 248 5.17 16.29 -12.87
CA VAL A 248 5.63 14.90 -12.72
C VAL A 248 6.08 14.33 -14.07
N ASP A 249 5.25 14.44 -15.09
CA ASP A 249 5.56 13.91 -16.43
C ASP A 249 6.85 14.56 -16.98
N ALA A 250 7.01 15.86 -16.82
CA ALA A 250 8.21 16.58 -17.27
C ALA A 250 9.47 16.20 -16.47
N THR A 251 9.35 15.93 -15.17
CA THR A 251 10.45 15.46 -14.32
C THR A 251 10.86 14.07 -14.77
N VAL A 252 9.92 13.14 -14.89
CA VAL A 252 10.19 11.74 -15.30
C VAL A 252 10.84 11.67 -16.68
N GLU A 253 10.34 12.44 -17.66
CA GLU A 253 10.92 12.50 -19.02
C GLU A 253 12.38 12.99 -19.00
N ARG A 254 12.74 13.85 -18.04
CA ARG A 254 14.08 14.43 -17.93
C ARG A 254 15.06 13.51 -17.23
N VAL A 255 14.62 12.80 -16.20
CA VAL A 255 15.51 12.06 -15.29
C VAL A 255 15.63 10.58 -15.62
N ARG A 256 14.67 10.01 -16.34
CA ARG A 256 14.70 8.59 -16.70
C ARG A 256 15.33 8.40 -18.07
N GLU A 257 16.47 7.75 -18.10
CA GLU A 257 17.08 7.26 -19.33
C GLU A 257 16.63 5.80 -19.51
N PRO A 258 15.73 5.54 -20.47
CA PRO A 258 15.31 4.17 -20.73
C PRO A 258 16.50 3.38 -21.23
N ALA A 259 16.61 2.12 -20.82
CA ALA A 259 17.61 1.19 -21.31
C ALA A 259 17.67 1.21 -22.83
N ASP A 260 18.87 1.37 -23.37
CA ASP A 260 19.11 1.33 -24.82
C ASP A 260 18.56 0.00 -25.36
N ASP A 261 17.56 0.04 -26.20
CA ASP A 261 16.70 -0.96 -26.85
C ASP A 261 17.16 -2.45 -26.73
N ARG A 262 17.62 -2.86 -25.57
CA ARG A 262 17.89 -4.25 -25.21
C ARG A 262 16.56 -4.89 -24.88
N ARG A 263 15.83 -5.29 -25.94
CA ARG A 263 14.65 -6.13 -25.76
C ARG A 263 15.01 -7.30 -24.87
N THR A 264 14.58 -7.24 -23.64
CA THR A 264 14.68 -8.39 -22.75
C THR A 264 13.83 -9.52 -23.30
N VAL A 265 14.16 -10.76 -22.96
CA VAL A 265 13.33 -11.90 -23.38
C VAL A 265 11.88 -11.68 -22.93
N THR A 266 11.69 -10.98 -21.81
CA THR A 266 10.39 -10.59 -21.26
C THR A 266 9.63 -9.67 -22.22
N ASP A 267 10.28 -8.63 -22.75
CA ASP A 267 9.63 -7.69 -23.71
C ASP A 267 9.19 -8.38 -25.00
N VAL A 268 9.99 -9.34 -25.47
CA VAL A 268 9.64 -10.13 -26.66
C VAL A 268 8.45 -11.04 -26.37
N VAL A 269 8.39 -11.63 -25.19
CA VAL A 269 7.28 -12.48 -24.74
C VAL A 269 6.02 -11.63 -24.54
N ASP A 270 6.12 -10.47 -23.88
CA ASP A 270 5.00 -9.57 -23.66
C ASP A 270 4.45 -9.01 -24.98
N ALA A 271 5.33 -8.58 -25.88
CA ALA A 271 4.92 -8.13 -27.20
C ALA A 271 4.24 -9.25 -28.01
N ALA A 272 4.69 -10.49 -27.86
CA ALA A 272 4.08 -11.65 -28.52
C ALA A 272 2.73 -12.01 -27.88
N LEU A 273 2.57 -11.88 -26.58
CA LEU A 273 1.34 -12.17 -25.85
C LEU A 273 0.26 -11.10 -26.06
N LEU A 274 0.68 -9.82 -26.06
CA LEU A 274 -0.23 -8.68 -26.21
C LEU A 274 -0.69 -8.44 -27.65
N ASN A 275 0.07 -8.91 -28.62
CA ASN A 275 -0.32 -8.79 -30.03
C ASN A 275 -1.46 -9.80 -30.36
N PRO A 276 -2.64 -9.36 -30.81
CA PRO A 276 -3.77 -10.25 -31.06
C PRO A 276 -3.50 -11.33 -32.16
N LEU A 277 -2.55 -11.07 -33.07
CA LEU A 277 -2.18 -12.03 -34.12
C LEU A 277 -1.32 -13.20 -33.62
N THR A 278 -0.48 -12.95 -32.57
CA THR A 278 0.42 -13.96 -32.00
C THR A 278 -0.10 -14.47 -30.66
N GLY A 279 -0.68 -13.60 -29.84
CA GLY A 279 -1.20 -13.93 -28.51
C GLY A 279 -2.43 -14.84 -28.56
N THR A 280 -3.36 -14.62 -29.52
CA THR A 280 -4.54 -15.49 -29.64
C THR A 280 -4.19 -16.94 -29.95
N PRO A 281 -3.33 -17.26 -30.95
CA PRO A 281 -2.88 -18.63 -31.16
C PRO A 281 -2.14 -19.22 -29.97
N LEU A 282 -1.29 -18.43 -29.32
CA LEU A 282 -0.52 -18.87 -28.16
C LEU A 282 -1.44 -19.19 -26.96
N ALA A 283 -2.46 -18.36 -26.74
CA ALA A 283 -3.48 -18.60 -25.71
C ALA A 283 -4.28 -19.88 -26.01
N LEU A 284 -4.64 -20.13 -27.27
CA LEU A 284 -5.33 -21.36 -27.64
C LEU A 284 -4.46 -22.61 -27.44
N VAL A 285 -3.16 -22.52 -27.74
CA VAL A 285 -2.21 -23.60 -27.44
C VAL A 285 -2.12 -23.82 -25.91
N GLY A 286 -2.02 -22.76 -25.12
CA GLY A 286 -2.00 -22.83 -23.65
C GLY A 286 -3.25 -23.50 -23.08
N VAL A 287 -4.43 -23.08 -23.54
CA VAL A 287 -5.71 -23.71 -23.15
C VAL A 287 -5.77 -25.18 -23.59
N GLY A 288 -5.29 -25.50 -24.78
CA GLY A 288 -5.20 -26.87 -25.28
C GLY A 288 -4.28 -27.75 -24.42
N LEU A 289 -3.12 -27.25 -24.02
CA LEU A 289 -2.20 -27.96 -23.13
C LEU A 289 -2.81 -28.19 -21.75
N VAL A 290 -3.48 -27.20 -21.17
CA VAL A 290 -4.19 -27.32 -19.90
C VAL A 290 -5.32 -28.35 -20.01
N TYR A 291 -6.08 -28.33 -21.10
CA TYR A 291 -7.13 -29.32 -21.35
C TYR A 291 -6.58 -30.75 -21.45
N LEU A 292 -5.50 -30.94 -22.18
CA LEU A 292 -4.84 -32.25 -22.31
C LEU A 292 -4.27 -32.70 -20.96
N PHE A 293 -3.63 -31.79 -20.20
CA PHE A 293 -3.08 -32.09 -18.88
C PHE A 293 -4.16 -32.52 -17.88
N ILE A 294 -5.27 -31.76 -17.82
CA ILE A 294 -6.38 -32.11 -16.94
C ILE A 294 -7.07 -33.38 -17.38
N GLY A 295 -7.35 -33.53 -18.69
CA GLY A 295 -8.08 -34.67 -19.23
C GLY A 295 -7.27 -35.97 -19.19
N ASP A 296 -6.02 -35.91 -19.54
CA ASP A 296 -5.18 -37.13 -19.72
C ASP A 296 -4.41 -37.49 -18.46
N VAL A 297 -3.77 -36.51 -17.81
CA VAL A 297 -2.90 -36.77 -16.66
C VAL A 297 -3.71 -36.78 -15.35
N VAL A 298 -4.53 -35.75 -15.10
CA VAL A 298 -5.22 -35.62 -13.81
C VAL A 298 -6.43 -36.55 -13.75
N ALA A 299 -7.29 -36.54 -14.76
CA ALA A 299 -8.52 -37.35 -14.73
C ALA A 299 -8.21 -38.85 -14.73
N GLN A 300 -7.28 -39.32 -15.60
CA GLN A 300 -6.91 -40.74 -15.62
C GLN A 300 -6.23 -41.18 -14.33
N ARG A 301 -5.29 -40.39 -13.78
CA ARG A 301 -4.66 -40.71 -12.50
C ARG A 301 -5.64 -40.74 -11.36
N LEU A 302 -6.59 -39.78 -11.34
CA LEU A 302 -7.61 -39.73 -10.31
C LEU A 302 -8.54 -40.94 -10.38
N VAL A 303 -8.94 -41.32 -11.59
CA VAL A 303 -9.78 -42.52 -11.82
C VAL A 303 -9.03 -43.79 -11.40
N ASP A 304 -7.79 -43.95 -11.84
CA ASP A 304 -6.97 -45.11 -11.46
C ASP A 304 -6.81 -45.27 -9.94
N VAL A 305 -6.54 -44.16 -9.24
CA VAL A 305 -6.40 -44.17 -7.77
C VAL A 305 -7.73 -44.46 -7.10
N LEU A 306 -8.82 -43.86 -7.54
CA LEU A 306 -10.16 -44.13 -7.00
C LEU A 306 -10.57 -45.58 -7.23
N GLU A 307 -10.41 -46.08 -8.45
CA GLU A 307 -10.83 -47.42 -8.84
C GLU A 307 -9.99 -48.53 -8.17
N THR A 308 -8.67 -48.35 -8.17
CA THR A 308 -7.76 -49.40 -7.67
C THR A 308 -7.57 -49.31 -6.14
N GLU A 309 -7.24 -48.12 -5.63
CA GLU A 309 -6.90 -47.96 -4.22
C GLU A 309 -8.13 -47.82 -3.32
N VAL A 310 -9.11 -46.99 -3.71
CA VAL A 310 -10.27 -46.71 -2.85
C VAL A 310 -11.33 -47.80 -3.02
N PHE A 311 -11.77 -48.01 -4.23
CA PHE A 311 -12.84 -49.00 -4.48
C PHE A 311 -12.31 -50.43 -4.46
N GLY A 312 -11.27 -50.75 -5.22
CA GLY A 312 -10.75 -52.11 -5.33
C GLY A 312 -10.13 -52.62 -4.06
N ALA A 313 -9.24 -51.87 -3.41
CA ALA A 313 -8.51 -52.32 -2.24
C ALA A 313 -9.31 -52.21 -0.93
N HIS A 314 -10.22 -51.23 -0.80
CA HIS A 314 -10.88 -50.96 0.48
C HIS A 314 -12.40 -51.19 0.44
N TYR A 315 -13.08 -50.58 -0.51
CA TYR A 315 -14.55 -50.55 -0.54
C TYR A 315 -15.13 -51.93 -0.91
N VAL A 316 -14.67 -52.54 -2.00
CA VAL A 316 -15.18 -53.83 -2.48
C VAL A 316 -14.95 -54.95 -1.43
N PRO A 317 -13.74 -55.15 -0.83
CA PRO A 317 -13.55 -56.14 0.21
C PRO A 317 -14.39 -55.89 1.46
N TRP A 318 -14.59 -54.63 1.84
CA TRP A 318 -15.42 -54.28 2.99
C TRP A 318 -16.90 -54.64 2.77
N VAL A 319 -17.45 -54.28 1.59
CA VAL A 319 -18.85 -54.64 1.24
C VAL A 319 -19.02 -56.12 1.10
N THR A 320 -18.06 -56.83 0.44
CA THR A 320 -18.09 -58.28 0.31
C THR A 320 -18.08 -58.96 1.67
N GLY A 321 -17.21 -58.53 2.58
CA GLY A 321 -17.17 -59.03 3.94
C GLY A 321 -18.46 -58.81 4.75
N LEU A 322 -19.07 -57.64 4.55
CA LEU A 322 -20.38 -57.32 5.15
C LEU A 322 -21.51 -58.23 4.62
N VAL A 323 -21.54 -58.43 3.31
CA VAL A 323 -22.54 -59.31 2.65
C VAL A 323 -22.31 -60.78 3.09
N GLU A 324 -21.11 -61.25 3.14
CA GLU A 324 -20.77 -62.61 3.59
C GLU A 324 -21.13 -62.89 5.02
N THR A 325 -21.03 -61.89 5.90
CA THR A 325 -21.39 -62.03 7.34
C THR A 325 -22.91 -61.88 7.57
N THR A 326 -23.63 -61.15 6.74
CA THR A 326 -24.99 -60.79 6.98
C THR A 326 -25.99 -61.65 6.19
N VAL A 327 -25.62 -62.11 4.99
CA VAL A 327 -26.48 -62.88 4.09
C VAL A 327 -26.15 -64.39 4.16
N PRO A 328 -27.06 -65.27 4.59
CA PRO A 328 -26.81 -66.69 4.66
C PRO A 328 -26.47 -67.31 3.29
N ALA A 329 -25.54 -68.23 3.26
CA ALA A 329 -25.09 -68.92 2.05
C ALA A 329 -26.05 -70.01 1.56
N SER A 330 -27.26 -70.10 2.10
CA SER A 330 -28.23 -71.14 1.75
C SER A 330 -29.68 -70.64 1.66
N GLY A 331 -30.45 -71.25 0.81
CA GLY A 331 -31.87 -70.96 0.64
C GLY A 331 -32.15 -69.99 -0.52
N TRP A 332 -33.37 -69.43 -0.50
CA TRP A 332 -33.88 -68.54 -1.57
C TRP A 332 -33.09 -67.19 -1.72
N VAL A 333 -32.18 -66.89 -0.80
CA VAL A 333 -31.37 -65.65 -0.78
C VAL A 333 -30.04 -65.85 -1.54
N GLU A 334 -29.65 -67.05 -1.89
CA GLU A 334 -28.41 -67.37 -2.60
C GLU A 334 -28.26 -66.59 -3.93
N PRO A 335 -29.32 -66.42 -4.78
CA PRO A 335 -29.19 -65.61 -6.00
C PRO A 335 -28.91 -64.15 -5.75
N VAL A 336 -29.44 -63.59 -4.64
CA VAL A 336 -29.20 -62.17 -4.27
C VAL A 336 -27.76 -61.97 -3.82
N ARG A 337 -27.22 -62.93 -3.03
CA ARG A 337 -25.82 -62.93 -2.61
C ARG A 337 -24.87 -63.02 -3.79
N PHE A 338 -25.18 -63.91 -4.77
CA PHE A 338 -24.42 -64.09 -5.98
C PHE A 338 -24.36 -62.81 -6.81
N VAL A 339 -25.46 -62.09 -6.94
CA VAL A 339 -25.57 -60.81 -7.67
C VAL A 339 -24.78 -59.72 -6.95
N LEU A 340 -24.77 -59.69 -5.62
CA LEU A 340 -24.06 -58.67 -4.84
C LEU A 340 -22.56 -58.84 -4.78
N ILE A 341 -22.07 -60.08 -4.92
CA ILE A 341 -20.61 -60.40 -4.76
C ILE A 341 -19.93 -60.56 -6.12
N ASN A 342 -20.66 -60.88 -7.19
CA ASN A 342 -20.06 -61.26 -8.45
C ASN A 342 -19.86 -60.11 -9.38
N ASP A 343 -18.63 -59.74 -9.68
CA ASP A 343 -18.18 -58.63 -10.52
C ASP A 343 -18.76 -58.62 -11.97
N ASN A 344 -19.38 -59.73 -12.40
CA ASN A 344 -19.91 -59.84 -13.74
C ASN A 344 -21.24 -59.09 -13.99
N LEU A 345 -21.85 -58.47 -13.00
CA LEU A 345 -23.11 -57.74 -13.15
C LEU A 345 -23.01 -56.20 -12.92
N GLY A 346 -21.80 -55.68 -12.73
CA GLY A 346 -21.57 -54.25 -12.70
C GLY A 346 -22.30 -53.48 -11.60
N LEU A 347 -22.73 -54.15 -10.50
CA LEU A 347 -23.41 -53.51 -9.38
C LEU A 347 -22.46 -53.04 -8.30
N LEU A 348 -21.16 -53.46 -8.36
CA LEU A 348 -20.10 -53.08 -7.42
C LEU A 348 -18.85 -52.54 -8.11
N THR A 349 -18.85 -52.33 -9.41
CA THR A 349 -17.77 -51.69 -10.18
C THR A 349 -18.21 -50.38 -10.78
#